data_3f8c505e337f8401c50b2d509d38b9fe
#
_entry.id   3f8c505e337f8401c50b2d509d38b9fe
#
_cell.length_a   1.000
_cell.length_b   1.000
_cell.length_c   1.000
_cell.angle_alpha   90.00
_cell.angle_beta   90.00
_cell.angle_gamma   90.00
#
_symmetry.space_group_name_H-M   'P 1'
#
loop_
_entity.id
_entity.type
_entity.pdbx_description
1 polymer ?
#
loop_
_entity_poly.entity_id
_entity_poly.type
_entity_poly.pdbx_seq_one_letter_code
_entity_poly.pdbx_strand_id
1 'polypeptide(L)' 'MEKRLMELVDKKFLTSEEIDEIYSMQEVKQVEYNGYSGLYINYYWFTVYTVDGEEYDVYESLK' A
#
# COMPACT_ATOMS: atom_id res chain seq x y z
N MET A 1 12.14 -2.29 -10.21
CA MET A 1 11.04 -1.74 -9.38
C MET A 1 11.13 -0.23 -9.34
N GLU A 2 10.00 0.44 -9.47
CA GLU A 2 9.95 1.89 -9.41
C GLU A 2 10.41 2.41 -8.08
N LYS A 3 11.22 3.44 -8.11
CA LYS A 3 11.70 4.08 -6.91
C LYS A 3 10.54 4.65 -6.09
N ARG A 4 9.51 5.18 -6.76
CA ARG A 4 8.36 5.76 -6.05
C ARG A 4 7.62 4.71 -5.24
N LEU A 5 7.44 3.51 -5.79
CA LEU A 5 6.77 2.45 -5.03
C LEU A 5 7.56 2.11 -3.78
N MET A 6 8.88 2.02 -3.88
CA MET A 6 9.71 1.71 -2.72
C MET A 6 9.61 2.81 -1.67
N GLU A 7 9.53 4.08 -2.10
CA GLU A 7 9.36 5.18 -1.16
C GLU A 7 8.07 5.04 -0.37
N LEU A 8 6.98 4.71 -1.06
CA LEU A 8 5.69 4.57 -0.41
C LEU A 8 5.66 3.37 0.53
N VAL A 9 6.22 2.25 0.10
CA VAL A 9 6.28 1.04 0.92
C VAL A 9 7.11 1.28 2.18
N ASP A 10 8.23 1.98 2.05
CA ASP A 10 9.08 2.29 3.20
C ASP A 10 8.39 3.24 4.16
N LYS A 11 7.60 4.16 3.64
CA LYS A 11 6.84 5.10 4.46
C LYS A 11 5.78 4.38 5.30
N LYS A 12 5.17 3.34 4.74
CA LYS A 12 4.23 2.44 5.41
C LYS A 12 2.86 3.05 5.69
N PHE A 13 2.79 4.27 6.22
CA PHE A 13 1.53 4.94 6.57
C PHE A 13 1.24 5.99 5.51
N LEU A 14 0.19 5.77 4.73
CA LEU A 14 -0.05 6.52 3.50
C LEU A 14 -1.38 7.26 3.58
N THR A 15 -1.51 8.30 2.76
CA THR A 15 -2.78 8.97 2.55
C THR A 15 -3.59 8.22 1.50
N SER A 16 -4.88 8.57 1.39
CA SER A 16 -5.72 7.94 0.35
C SER A 16 -5.18 8.26 -1.04
N GLU A 17 -4.61 9.45 -1.23
CA GLU A 17 -4.03 9.81 -2.52
C GLU A 17 -2.83 8.95 -2.86
N GLU A 18 -2.02 8.63 -1.85
CA GLU A 18 -0.86 7.77 -2.06
C GLU A 18 -1.28 6.33 -2.35
N ILE A 19 -2.34 5.86 -1.72
CA ILE A 19 -2.89 4.55 -2.02
C ILE A 19 -3.38 4.51 -3.47
N ASP A 20 -4.09 5.57 -3.92
CA ASP A 20 -4.55 5.65 -5.32
C ASP A 20 -3.36 5.64 -6.28
N GLU A 21 -2.27 6.29 -5.91
CA GLU A 21 -1.06 6.29 -6.73
C GLU A 21 -0.53 4.87 -6.91
N ILE A 22 -0.53 4.08 -5.84
CA ILE A 22 -0.09 2.68 -5.92
C ILE A 22 -0.97 1.88 -6.87
N TYR A 23 -2.29 2.08 -6.82
CA TYR A 23 -3.20 1.37 -7.72
C TYR A 23 -2.89 1.62 -9.19
N SER A 24 -2.34 2.77 -9.52
CA SER A 24 -2.08 3.13 -10.90
C SER A 24 -0.70 2.72 -11.41
N MET A 25 0.14 2.13 -10.57
CA MET A 25 1.50 1.78 -10.96
C MET A 25 1.52 0.49 -11.76
N GLN A 26 2.31 0.48 -12.86
CA GLN A 26 2.40 -0.68 -13.73
C GLN A 26 3.05 -1.88 -13.05
N GLU A 27 3.97 -1.64 -12.12
CA GLU A 27 4.66 -2.73 -11.43
C GLU A 27 3.82 -3.35 -10.33
N VAL A 28 2.66 -2.77 -10.03
CA VAL A 28 1.74 -3.32 -9.05
C VAL A 28 0.73 -4.21 -9.75
N LYS A 29 0.71 -5.48 -9.36
CA LYS A 29 -0.20 -6.46 -9.94
C LYS A 29 -1.57 -6.37 -9.32
N GLN A 30 -1.62 -6.17 -8.00
CA GLN A 30 -2.87 -6.20 -7.25
C GLN A 30 -2.66 -5.52 -5.91
N VAL A 31 -3.69 -4.86 -5.41
CA VAL A 31 -3.72 -4.33 -4.05
C VAL A 31 -4.93 -4.96 -3.36
N GLU A 32 -4.68 -5.65 -2.27
CA GLU A 32 -5.73 -6.33 -1.53
C GLU A 32 -6.10 -5.51 -0.29
N TYR A 33 -7.38 -5.20 -0.15
CA TYR A 33 -7.89 -4.49 1.01
C TYR A 33 -8.22 -5.52 2.10
N ASN A 34 -7.58 -5.38 3.26
CA ASN A 34 -7.72 -6.35 4.35
C ASN A 34 -8.56 -5.80 5.52
N GLY A 35 -9.17 -4.65 5.35
CA GLY A 35 -10.01 -4.08 6.40
C GLY A 35 -9.21 -3.26 7.40
N TYR A 36 -9.75 -3.14 8.61
CA TYR A 36 -9.07 -2.39 9.65
C TYR A 36 -7.81 -3.12 10.09
N SER A 37 -6.76 -2.33 10.36
CA SER A 37 -5.54 -2.89 10.91
C SER A 37 -5.77 -3.31 12.35
N GLY A 38 -5.32 -4.51 12.70
CA GLY A 38 -5.36 -4.96 14.07
C GLY A 38 -4.23 -4.39 14.91
N LEU A 39 -3.20 -3.81 14.27
CA LEU A 39 -2.03 -3.28 14.96
C LEU A 39 -2.12 -1.77 15.17
N TYR A 40 -2.75 -1.05 14.26
CA TYR A 40 -2.74 0.41 14.27
C TYR A 40 -4.18 0.93 14.23
N ILE A 41 -4.57 1.62 15.27
CA ILE A 41 -5.91 2.22 15.37
C ILE A 41 -6.05 3.31 14.31
N ASN A 42 -7.22 3.36 13.66
CA ASN A 42 -7.57 4.36 12.64
C ASN A 42 -6.78 4.21 11.35
N TYR A 43 -6.41 2.96 11.02
CA TYR A 43 -5.75 2.67 9.75
C TYR A 43 -6.44 1.48 9.10
N TYR A 44 -6.55 1.54 7.77
CA TYR A 44 -6.87 0.39 6.94
C TYR A 44 -5.58 -0.32 6.55
N TRP A 45 -5.65 -1.64 6.41
CA TRP A 45 -4.50 -2.47 6.04
C TRP A 45 -4.65 -2.94 4.61
N PHE A 46 -3.61 -2.73 3.81
CA PHE A 46 -3.57 -3.17 2.41
C PHE A 46 -2.33 -4.01 2.18
N THR A 47 -2.45 -5.01 1.30
CA THR A 47 -1.29 -5.78 0.84
C THR A 47 -1.09 -5.47 -0.63
N VAL A 48 0.12 -5.04 -0.98
CA VAL A 48 0.49 -4.70 -2.36
C VAL A 48 1.26 -5.86 -2.94
N TYR A 49 0.78 -6.41 -4.05
CA TYR A 49 1.45 -7.48 -4.78
C TYR A 49 2.05 -6.91 -6.05
N THR A 50 3.32 -7.18 -6.27
CA THR A 50 4.01 -6.69 -7.47
C THR A 50 4.04 -7.75 -8.55
N VAL A 51 4.31 -7.30 -9.80
CA VAL A 51 4.34 -8.22 -10.94
C VAL A 51 5.53 -9.17 -10.86
N ASP A 52 6.56 -8.85 -10.09
CA ASP A 52 7.72 -9.73 -9.93
C ASP A 52 7.64 -10.60 -8.68
N GLY A 53 6.46 -10.66 -8.03
CA GLY A 53 6.22 -11.62 -6.96
C GLY A 53 6.48 -11.12 -5.56
N GLU A 54 6.71 -9.82 -5.37
CA GLU A 54 6.92 -9.27 -4.03
C GLU A 54 5.60 -8.89 -3.38
N GLU A 55 5.58 -8.87 -2.05
CA GLU A 55 4.40 -8.48 -1.27
C GLU A 55 4.83 -7.44 -0.24
N TYR A 56 4.03 -6.39 -0.09
CA TYR A 56 4.31 -5.34 0.88
C TYR A 56 3.04 -4.95 1.60
N ASP A 57 3.15 -4.68 2.91
CA ASP A 57 2.02 -4.21 3.70
C ASP A 57 2.11 -2.70 3.85
N VAL A 58 0.99 -2.02 3.56
CA VAL A 58 0.89 -0.58 3.75
C VAL A 58 -0.42 -0.28 4.47
N TYR A 59 -0.51 0.90 5.05
CA TYR A 59 -1.65 1.30 5.86
C TYR A 59 -2.13 2.67 5.42
N GLU A 60 -3.45 2.83 5.33
CA GLU A 60 -4.05 4.10 4.94
C GLU A 60 -4.70 4.74 6.16
N SER A 61 -4.38 6.02 6.38
CA SER A 61 -5.00 6.77 7.47
C SER A 61 -6.48 6.98 7.20
N LEU A 62 -7.31 6.81 8.24
CA LEU A 62 -8.76 7.03 8.14
C LEU A 62 -9.14 8.50 8.25
N LYS A 63 -8.20 9.36 8.50
CA LYS A 63 -8.51 10.77 8.61
C LYS A 63 -8.56 11.46 7.28
#